data_ebcc85b7ca14cbc30ca303ef77aba514
#
_entry.id   ebcc85b7ca14cbc30ca303ef77aba514
#
_cell.length_a   1.000
_cell.length_b   1.000
_cell.length_c   1.000
_cell.angle_alpha   90.00
_cell.angle_beta   90.00
_cell.angle_gamma   90.00
#
_symmetry.space_group_name_H-M   'P 1'
#
loop_
_entity.id
_entity.type
_entity.pdbx_description
1 polymer ?
#
loop_
_entity_poly.entity_id
_entity_poly.type
_entity_poly.pdbx_seq_one_letter_code
_entity_poly.pdbx_strand_id
1 'polypeptide(L)'
;MRVVIIGGGLAAATAAEELRERGFDGQIDVVTAETHRPYQRPPLSKGYLLGSEGLDEVYAHPAGWEAEHDVTLHVADPAVRIADGVVALESGAELGFDRVILATGASPRPLDVPGADAAGVRMLRTIDDADGLRADLLGGGRRVVLIGSGWIGLELAAAARELGNDVTIISPDRVPLAKALGDEMGAMFLELHREHGVAFLPERRVTGIEVGEDGSAVAVRAGDESIPADLVIVGIGAELKTALAEDAGLAVDNGVLVDERMNTSVPGILAIGDIANALHPVLGDRIRTEHWATAIATGKIAASTIMGGDATLDGVPYFFTDQYDLGMEFSGYAPLMDDAHLVIRGDRAGREFIAFWVAAGRVVAGMNVNVWDVNEQVQRLIRERVEIDEARLADPSVPLAEI
;
A
#
# COMPACT_ATOMS: atom_id res chain seq x y z
N MET A 1 -23.66 18.70 12.74
CA MET A 1 -22.31 18.81 12.13
C MET A 1 -22.29 17.94 10.89
N ARG A 2 -21.61 18.38 9.81
CA ARG A 2 -21.47 17.61 8.58
C ARG A 2 -20.00 17.32 8.32
N VAL A 3 -19.65 16.05 8.09
CA VAL A 3 -18.32 15.57 7.72
C VAL A 3 -18.35 15.12 6.28
N VAL A 4 -17.44 15.65 5.43
CA VAL A 4 -17.24 15.21 4.06
C VAL A 4 -15.90 14.47 3.99
N ILE A 5 -15.93 13.20 3.57
CA ILE A 5 -14.76 12.34 3.43
C ILE A 5 -14.47 12.20 1.93
N ILE A 6 -13.29 12.62 1.48
CA ILE A 6 -12.91 12.64 0.07
C ILE A 6 -11.94 11.49 -0.21
N GLY A 7 -12.44 10.43 -0.82
CA GLY A 7 -11.74 9.20 -1.16
C GLY A 7 -12.63 7.98 -0.93
N GLY A 8 -12.46 6.91 -1.73
CA GLY A 8 -13.22 5.66 -1.68
C GLY A 8 -12.36 4.46 -1.23
N GLY A 9 -11.26 4.69 -0.52
CA GLY A 9 -10.41 3.62 0.00
C GLY A 9 -10.73 3.23 1.44
N LEU A 10 -9.95 2.27 1.97
CA LEU A 10 -10.11 1.72 3.32
C LEU A 10 -10.04 2.80 4.42
N ALA A 11 -9.15 3.80 4.29
CA ALA A 11 -9.06 4.87 5.27
C ALA A 11 -10.36 5.66 5.40
N ALA A 12 -11.03 5.95 4.27
CA ALA A 12 -12.32 6.62 4.24
C ALA A 12 -13.44 5.76 4.86
N ALA A 13 -13.48 4.46 4.51
CA ALA A 13 -14.41 3.50 5.09
C ALA A 13 -14.27 3.45 6.61
N THR A 14 -13.04 3.24 7.10
CA THR A 14 -12.74 3.17 8.54
C THR A 14 -13.10 4.48 9.27
N ALA A 15 -12.85 5.64 8.65
CA ALA A 15 -13.22 6.91 9.27
C ALA A 15 -14.73 7.07 9.41
N ALA A 16 -15.51 6.66 8.39
CA ALA A 16 -16.97 6.70 8.44
C ALA A 16 -17.54 5.72 9.48
N GLU A 17 -17.01 4.49 9.52
CA GLU A 17 -17.38 3.47 10.51
C GLU A 17 -17.08 3.93 11.93
N GLU A 18 -15.86 4.33 12.22
CA GLU A 18 -15.44 4.76 13.55
C GLU A 18 -16.22 6.00 14.05
N LEU A 19 -16.58 6.95 13.15
CA LEU A 19 -17.46 8.06 13.50
C LEU A 19 -18.81 7.54 14.01
N ARG A 20 -19.42 6.57 13.32
CA ARG A 20 -20.70 5.98 13.74
C ARG A 20 -20.59 5.17 15.02
N GLU A 21 -19.54 4.36 15.17
CA GLU A 21 -19.28 3.57 16.38
C GLU A 21 -19.08 4.45 17.61
N ARG A 22 -18.47 5.65 17.44
CA ARG A 22 -18.33 6.65 18.50
C ARG A 22 -19.59 7.48 18.76
N GLY A 23 -20.68 7.21 18.05
CA GLY A 23 -21.97 7.87 18.25
C GLY A 23 -22.07 9.24 17.59
N PHE A 24 -21.31 9.49 16.53
CA PHE A 24 -21.49 10.71 15.72
C PHE A 24 -22.88 10.69 15.06
N ASP A 25 -23.73 11.64 15.40
CA ASP A 25 -25.11 11.77 14.94
C ASP A 25 -25.29 12.76 13.76
N GLY A 26 -24.20 13.37 13.30
CA GLY A 26 -24.20 14.31 12.19
C GLY A 26 -24.22 13.61 10.82
N GLN A 27 -24.27 14.40 9.77
CA GLN A 27 -24.24 13.91 8.39
C GLN A 27 -22.83 13.49 8.00
N ILE A 28 -22.72 12.33 7.32
CA ILE A 28 -21.46 11.83 6.71
C ILE A 28 -21.69 11.64 5.22
N ASP A 29 -20.87 12.31 4.42
CA ASP A 29 -20.82 12.15 2.97
C ASP A 29 -19.45 11.59 2.59
N VAL A 30 -19.42 10.48 1.84
CA VAL A 30 -18.20 9.90 1.27
C VAL A 30 -18.22 10.12 -0.22
N VAL A 31 -17.19 10.80 -0.73
CA VAL A 31 -17.06 11.20 -2.14
C VAL A 31 -15.95 10.40 -2.79
N THR A 32 -16.23 9.68 -3.86
CA THR A 32 -15.22 8.89 -4.58
C THR A 32 -15.28 9.08 -6.09
N ALA A 33 -14.09 9.09 -6.72
CA ALA A 33 -13.96 9.12 -8.18
C ALA A 33 -14.26 7.75 -8.83
N GLU A 34 -14.23 6.68 -8.06
CA GLU A 34 -14.47 5.32 -8.54
C GLU A 34 -15.96 4.98 -8.51
N THR A 35 -16.38 4.05 -9.36
CA THR A 35 -17.78 3.57 -9.44
C THR A 35 -18.14 2.62 -8.30
N HIS A 36 -17.13 2.12 -7.59
CA HIS A 36 -17.27 1.19 -6.49
C HIS A 36 -17.43 1.91 -5.15
N ARG A 37 -18.21 1.31 -4.24
CA ARG A 37 -18.23 1.69 -2.82
C ARG A 37 -16.87 1.42 -2.18
N PRO A 38 -16.54 1.97 -1.00
CA PRO A 38 -15.22 1.80 -0.40
C PRO A 38 -14.79 0.34 -0.24
N TYR A 39 -13.52 0.05 -0.54
CA TYR A 39 -12.99 -1.30 -0.58
C TYR A 39 -11.50 -1.39 -0.17
N GLN A 40 -11.04 -2.63 0.06
CA GLN A 40 -9.68 -2.98 0.42
C GLN A 40 -8.85 -3.27 -0.84
N ARG A 41 -7.62 -2.76 -0.92
CA ARG A 41 -6.76 -2.97 -2.09
C ARG A 41 -5.90 -4.24 -2.05
N PRO A 42 -5.47 -4.77 -0.88
CA PRO A 42 -4.61 -5.96 -0.85
C PRO A 42 -5.15 -7.18 -1.61
N PRO A 43 -6.44 -7.49 -1.63
CA PRO A 43 -6.97 -8.61 -2.42
C PRO A 43 -6.74 -8.49 -3.93
N LEU A 44 -6.62 -7.25 -4.45
CA LEU A 44 -6.53 -6.99 -5.90
C LEU A 44 -5.28 -7.55 -6.57
N SER A 45 -4.20 -7.81 -5.82
CA SER A 45 -2.97 -8.47 -6.29
C SER A 45 -2.86 -9.92 -5.84
N LYS A 46 -3.85 -10.43 -5.09
CA LYS A 46 -3.87 -11.75 -4.43
C LYS A 46 -5.14 -12.53 -4.77
N GLY A 47 -5.95 -12.86 -3.77
CA GLY A 47 -7.11 -13.74 -3.89
C GLY A 47 -8.15 -13.28 -4.91
N TYR A 48 -8.42 -11.97 -5.01
CA TYR A 48 -9.33 -11.44 -6.02
C TYR A 48 -8.78 -11.62 -7.45
N LEU A 49 -7.51 -11.32 -7.68
CA LEU A 49 -6.87 -11.50 -8.99
C LEU A 49 -6.83 -12.98 -9.40
N LEU A 50 -6.52 -13.86 -8.46
CA LEU A 50 -6.49 -15.31 -8.66
C LEU A 50 -7.89 -15.92 -8.78
N GLY A 51 -8.93 -15.22 -8.28
CA GLY A 51 -10.32 -15.68 -8.29
C GLY A 51 -10.70 -16.63 -7.17
N SER A 52 -9.90 -16.71 -6.12
CA SER A 52 -10.22 -17.39 -4.87
C SER A 52 -11.09 -16.54 -3.94
N GLU A 53 -11.10 -15.22 -4.12
CA GLU A 53 -11.96 -14.28 -3.40
C GLU A 53 -12.95 -13.61 -4.36
N GLY A 54 -14.18 -13.40 -3.90
CA GLY A 54 -15.21 -12.70 -4.65
C GLY A 54 -15.20 -11.18 -4.42
N LEU A 55 -15.93 -10.44 -5.26
CA LEU A 55 -16.02 -8.98 -5.14
C LEU A 55 -16.57 -8.52 -3.78
N ASP A 56 -17.50 -9.26 -3.20
CA ASP A 56 -18.11 -8.92 -1.92
C ASP A 56 -17.10 -8.98 -0.76
N GLU A 57 -16.05 -9.80 -0.86
CA GLU A 57 -14.99 -9.93 0.13
C GLU A 57 -13.97 -8.79 0.04
N VAL A 58 -13.91 -8.13 -1.11
CA VAL A 58 -13.03 -6.98 -1.34
C VAL A 58 -13.58 -5.70 -0.72
N TYR A 59 -14.89 -5.54 -0.65
CA TYR A 59 -15.50 -4.36 -0.06
C TYR A 59 -15.19 -4.20 1.43
N ALA A 60 -15.04 -2.96 1.88
CA ALA A 60 -14.73 -2.66 3.28
C ALA A 60 -15.87 -3.02 4.23
N HIS A 61 -17.12 -2.90 3.75
CA HIS A 61 -18.32 -3.19 4.53
C HIS A 61 -19.26 -4.10 3.75
N PRO A 62 -20.20 -4.82 4.42
CA PRO A 62 -21.28 -5.54 3.74
C PRO A 62 -22.16 -4.61 2.88
N ALA A 63 -22.85 -5.20 1.89
CA ALA A 63 -23.79 -4.45 1.08
C ALA A 63 -24.92 -3.86 1.92
N GLY A 64 -25.21 -2.56 1.73
CA GLY A 64 -26.23 -1.83 2.48
C GLY A 64 -25.75 -1.16 3.76
N TRP A 65 -24.54 -1.43 4.20
CA TRP A 65 -23.98 -0.85 5.44
C TRP A 65 -24.09 0.68 5.48
N GLU A 66 -23.78 1.34 4.39
CA GLU A 66 -23.80 2.80 4.31
C GLU A 66 -25.20 3.37 4.54
N ALA A 67 -26.22 2.70 3.96
CA ALA A 67 -27.62 3.11 4.15
C ALA A 67 -28.13 2.81 5.58
N GLU A 68 -27.71 1.70 6.17
CA GLU A 68 -28.07 1.33 7.55
C GLU A 68 -27.43 2.25 8.59
N HIS A 69 -26.29 2.89 8.22
CA HIS A 69 -25.55 3.80 9.11
C HIS A 69 -25.67 5.28 8.70
N ASP A 70 -26.65 5.63 7.87
CA ASP A 70 -26.87 7.02 7.43
C ASP A 70 -25.61 7.68 6.80
N VAL A 71 -24.81 6.90 6.05
CA VAL A 71 -23.66 7.39 5.26
C VAL A 71 -24.08 7.58 3.82
N THR A 72 -23.94 8.78 3.29
CA THR A 72 -24.25 9.09 1.88
C THR A 72 -23.01 8.86 1.01
N LEU A 73 -23.11 7.99 0.00
CA LEU A 73 -22.06 7.78 -0.99
C LEU A 73 -22.31 8.63 -2.25
N HIS A 74 -21.28 9.35 -2.67
CA HIS A 74 -21.20 10.01 -3.98
C HIS A 74 -20.15 9.27 -4.80
N VAL A 75 -20.57 8.26 -5.57
CA VAL A 75 -19.70 7.43 -6.42
C VAL A 75 -19.60 8.01 -7.82
N ALA A 76 -18.46 7.81 -8.48
CA ALA A 76 -18.15 8.34 -9.81
C ALA A 76 -18.37 9.87 -9.91
N ASP A 77 -18.21 10.59 -8.80
CA ASP A 77 -18.38 12.04 -8.73
C ASP A 77 -17.27 12.68 -7.88
N PRO A 78 -16.04 12.80 -8.43
CA PRO A 78 -14.90 13.26 -7.67
C PRO A 78 -15.04 14.69 -7.17
N ALA A 79 -14.48 14.95 -5.97
CA ALA A 79 -14.29 16.31 -5.49
C ALA A 79 -13.24 17.03 -6.35
N VAL A 80 -13.58 18.23 -6.80
CA VAL A 80 -12.72 19.06 -7.68
C VAL A 80 -12.22 20.33 -7.00
N ARG A 81 -12.83 20.75 -5.88
CA ARG A 81 -12.40 21.94 -5.14
C ARG A 81 -12.88 21.89 -3.69
N ILE A 82 -12.04 22.41 -2.80
CA ILE A 82 -12.39 22.68 -1.40
C ILE A 82 -12.14 24.15 -1.14
N ALA A 83 -13.18 24.91 -0.91
CA ALA A 83 -13.07 26.34 -0.59
C ALA A 83 -14.35 26.85 0.09
N ASP A 84 -14.24 27.91 0.86
CA ASP A 84 -15.38 28.67 1.42
C ASP A 84 -16.39 27.82 2.22
N GLY A 85 -15.92 26.74 2.88
CA GLY A 85 -16.77 25.82 3.62
C GLY A 85 -17.56 24.84 2.74
N VAL A 86 -17.15 24.66 1.47
CA VAL A 86 -17.84 23.83 0.48
C VAL A 86 -16.83 22.90 -0.20
N VAL A 87 -17.22 21.64 -0.41
CA VAL A 87 -16.61 20.70 -1.34
C VAL A 87 -17.44 20.70 -2.62
N ALA A 88 -16.84 21.12 -3.74
CA ALA A 88 -17.47 21.05 -5.05
C ALA A 88 -17.15 19.73 -5.74
N LEU A 89 -18.15 19.08 -6.32
CA LEU A 89 -18.03 17.83 -7.08
C LEU A 89 -18.00 18.10 -8.58
N GLU A 90 -17.51 17.14 -9.36
CA GLU A 90 -17.43 17.23 -10.82
C GLU A 90 -18.82 17.40 -11.49
N SER A 91 -19.85 16.79 -10.92
CA SER A 91 -21.25 16.96 -11.35
C SER A 91 -21.79 18.41 -11.21
N GLY A 92 -21.08 19.26 -10.49
CA GLY A 92 -21.53 20.59 -10.11
C GLY A 92 -22.29 20.64 -8.78
N ALA A 93 -22.45 19.50 -8.11
CA ALA A 93 -23.02 19.51 -6.76
C ALA A 93 -22.06 20.16 -5.76
N GLU A 94 -22.59 20.81 -4.73
CA GLU A 94 -21.84 21.47 -3.67
C GLU A 94 -22.25 20.91 -2.30
N LEU A 95 -21.27 20.42 -1.55
CA LEU A 95 -21.44 19.87 -0.21
C LEU A 95 -20.86 20.84 0.82
N GLY A 96 -21.69 21.53 1.56
CA GLY A 96 -21.23 22.33 2.70
C GLY A 96 -20.69 21.41 3.79
N PHE A 97 -19.64 21.81 4.51
CA PHE A 97 -19.03 21.00 5.57
C PHE A 97 -18.69 21.78 6.83
N ASP A 98 -18.66 21.08 7.95
CA ASP A 98 -18.03 21.53 9.20
C ASP A 98 -16.62 20.91 9.34
N ARG A 99 -16.42 19.73 8.76
CA ARG A 99 -15.12 19.01 8.71
C ARG A 99 -14.94 18.32 7.37
N VAL A 100 -13.70 18.32 6.87
CA VAL A 100 -13.28 17.52 5.71
C VAL A 100 -12.21 16.54 6.13
N ILE A 101 -12.30 15.31 5.62
CA ILE A 101 -11.24 14.31 5.70
C ILE A 101 -10.74 14.04 4.29
N LEU A 102 -9.48 14.37 4.00
CA LEU A 102 -8.81 14.00 2.76
C LEU A 102 -8.26 12.58 2.87
N ALA A 103 -8.78 11.67 2.06
CA ALA A 103 -8.38 10.27 1.95
C ALA A 103 -8.14 9.86 0.48
N THR A 104 -7.61 10.79 -0.32
CA THR A 104 -7.47 10.64 -1.79
C THR A 104 -6.43 9.61 -2.20
N GLY A 105 -5.51 9.24 -1.30
CA GLY A 105 -4.52 8.19 -1.49
C GLY A 105 -3.52 8.50 -2.60
N ALA A 106 -3.18 7.45 -3.38
CA ALA A 106 -2.20 7.51 -4.45
C ALA A 106 -2.72 6.85 -5.73
N SER A 107 -2.08 7.13 -6.86
CA SER A 107 -2.21 6.40 -8.13
C SER A 107 -0.90 5.72 -8.51
N PRO A 108 -0.92 4.67 -9.35
CA PRO A 108 0.30 4.11 -9.89
C PRO A 108 1.08 5.19 -10.64
N ARG A 109 2.39 5.18 -10.49
CA ARG A 109 3.27 6.07 -11.25
C ARG A 109 3.27 5.63 -12.72
N PRO A 110 2.94 6.50 -13.67
CA PRO A 110 2.99 6.18 -15.09
C PRO A 110 4.45 5.96 -15.53
N LEU A 111 4.63 5.09 -16.52
CA LEU A 111 5.93 4.88 -17.15
C LEU A 111 6.10 5.92 -18.26
N ASP A 112 7.09 6.81 -18.11
CA ASP A 112 7.38 7.87 -19.09
C ASP A 112 8.42 7.38 -20.11
N VAL A 113 7.97 6.55 -21.05
CA VAL A 113 8.77 6.07 -22.20
C VAL A 113 7.89 5.92 -23.44
N PRO A 114 8.45 5.94 -24.66
CA PRO A 114 7.69 5.67 -25.89
C PRO A 114 6.98 4.33 -25.83
N GLY A 115 5.69 4.31 -26.21
CA GLY A 115 4.86 3.11 -26.25
C GLY A 115 4.24 2.69 -24.91
N ALA A 116 4.39 3.48 -23.85
CA ALA A 116 3.81 3.16 -22.53
C ALA A 116 2.27 3.19 -22.50
N ASP A 117 1.65 3.79 -23.51
CA ASP A 117 0.20 3.87 -23.73
C ASP A 117 -0.35 2.80 -24.69
N ALA A 118 0.49 1.85 -25.14
CA ALA A 118 0.08 0.77 -26.03
C ALA A 118 -0.96 -0.16 -25.38
N ALA A 119 -1.81 -0.76 -26.22
CA ALA A 119 -2.69 -1.82 -25.76
C ALA A 119 -1.87 -2.98 -25.17
N GLY A 120 -2.36 -3.57 -24.04
CA GLY A 120 -1.61 -4.60 -23.32
C GLY A 120 -0.55 -4.04 -22.35
N VAL A 121 -0.48 -2.72 -22.12
CA VAL A 121 0.22 -2.14 -20.97
C VAL A 121 -0.78 -1.91 -19.85
N ARG A 122 -0.50 -2.42 -18.67
CA ARG A 122 -1.39 -2.41 -17.50
C ARG A 122 -0.67 -1.88 -16.26
N MET A 123 -1.45 -1.31 -15.37
CA MET A 123 -1.09 -1.00 -13.98
C MET A 123 -2.15 -1.59 -13.06
N LEU A 124 -1.90 -1.62 -11.75
CA LEU A 124 -2.88 -2.08 -10.77
C LEU A 124 -3.10 -1.02 -9.70
N ARG A 125 -4.34 -0.61 -9.54
CA ARG A 125 -4.80 0.20 -8.39
C ARG A 125 -6.25 -0.06 -8.03
N THR A 126 -7.13 -0.23 -9.03
CA THR A 126 -8.58 -0.31 -8.88
C THR A 126 -9.10 -1.73 -9.09
N ILE A 127 -10.36 -1.98 -8.73
CA ILE A 127 -11.06 -3.23 -9.05
C ILE A 127 -11.09 -3.42 -10.57
N ASP A 128 -11.39 -2.37 -11.33
CA ASP A 128 -11.44 -2.44 -12.79
C ASP A 128 -10.09 -2.80 -13.42
N ASP A 129 -8.97 -2.31 -12.81
CA ASP A 129 -7.62 -2.71 -13.22
C ASP A 129 -7.38 -4.20 -12.94
N ALA A 130 -7.80 -4.69 -11.78
CA ALA A 130 -7.66 -6.09 -11.40
C ALA A 130 -8.49 -7.01 -12.30
N ASP A 131 -9.72 -6.61 -12.65
CA ASP A 131 -10.58 -7.33 -13.59
C ASP A 131 -9.94 -7.40 -14.99
N GLY A 132 -9.39 -6.28 -15.47
CA GLY A 132 -8.67 -6.23 -16.74
C GLY A 132 -7.42 -7.12 -16.73
N LEU A 133 -6.61 -7.05 -15.67
CA LEU A 133 -5.43 -7.90 -15.50
C LEU A 133 -5.80 -9.38 -15.43
N ARG A 134 -6.83 -9.72 -14.64
CA ARG A 134 -7.33 -11.10 -14.55
C ARG A 134 -7.77 -11.63 -15.92
N ALA A 135 -8.51 -10.85 -16.67
CA ALA A 135 -8.95 -11.24 -18.02
C ALA A 135 -7.75 -11.47 -18.95
N ASP A 136 -6.72 -10.65 -18.85
CA ASP A 136 -5.50 -10.79 -19.65
C ASP A 136 -4.63 -11.98 -19.24
N LEU A 137 -4.60 -12.35 -17.94
CA LEU A 137 -3.77 -13.43 -17.41
C LEU A 137 -4.42 -14.81 -17.46
N LEU A 138 -5.76 -14.87 -17.51
CA LEU A 138 -6.49 -16.12 -17.56
C LEU A 138 -6.20 -16.91 -18.84
N GLY A 139 -6.05 -18.24 -18.69
CA GLY A 139 -5.74 -19.15 -19.77
C GLY A 139 -4.24 -19.43 -19.93
N GLY A 140 -3.40 -18.65 -19.29
CA GLY A 140 -1.94 -18.87 -19.26
C GLY A 140 -1.23 -18.73 -20.61
N GLY A 141 0.07 -19.06 -20.61
CA GLY A 141 0.88 -19.13 -21.81
C GLY A 141 1.31 -17.79 -22.41
N ARG A 142 0.97 -16.66 -21.79
CA ARG A 142 1.45 -15.33 -22.20
C ARG A 142 2.86 -15.06 -21.68
N ARG A 143 3.64 -14.31 -22.45
CA ARG A 143 4.89 -13.70 -22.00
C ARG A 143 4.54 -12.37 -21.30
N VAL A 144 4.62 -12.37 -19.98
CA VAL A 144 4.34 -11.21 -19.15
C VAL A 144 5.68 -10.55 -18.79
N VAL A 145 5.85 -9.29 -19.16
CA VAL A 145 6.98 -8.48 -18.70
C VAL A 145 6.50 -7.52 -17.64
N LEU A 146 7.09 -7.64 -16.45
CA LEU A 146 6.79 -6.78 -15.31
C LEU A 146 7.92 -5.78 -15.12
N ILE A 147 7.60 -4.49 -15.10
CA ILE A 147 8.54 -3.40 -14.92
C ILE A 147 8.48 -2.92 -13.47
N GLY A 148 9.57 -3.15 -12.72
CA GLY A 148 9.66 -2.86 -11.28
C GLY A 148 9.58 -4.11 -10.40
N SER A 149 10.28 -4.08 -9.27
CA SER A 149 10.43 -5.19 -8.34
C SER A 149 10.11 -4.81 -6.88
N GLY A 150 9.14 -3.90 -6.73
CA GLY A 150 8.52 -3.59 -5.43
C GLY A 150 7.45 -4.62 -5.04
N TRP A 151 6.77 -4.40 -3.91
CA TRP A 151 5.78 -5.32 -3.34
C TRP A 151 4.70 -5.74 -4.34
N ILE A 152 3.99 -4.79 -4.92
CA ILE A 152 2.91 -5.06 -5.90
C ILE A 152 3.46 -5.77 -7.14
N GLY A 153 4.67 -5.38 -7.59
CA GLY A 153 5.32 -6.04 -8.72
C GLY A 153 5.57 -7.53 -8.46
N LEU A 154 6.07 -7.89 -7.27
CA LEU A 154 6.32 -9.29 -6.92
C LEU A 154 5.01 -10.07 -6.73
N GLU A 155 4.00 -9.50 -6.08
CA GLU A 155 2.69 -10.14 -5.94
C GLU A 155 2.04 -10.42 -7.30
N LEU A 156 2.11 -9.46 -8.23
CA LEU A 156 1.61 -9.65 -9.60
C LEU A 156 2.43 -10.67 -10.39
N ALA A 157 3.75 -10.74 -10.16
CA ALA A 157 4.59 -11.77 -10.75
C ALA A 157 4.21 -13.16 -10.24
N ALA A 158 3.94 -13.29 -8.93
CA ALA A 158 3.47 -14.54 -8.33
C ALA A 158 2.12 -14.96 -8.92
N ALA A 159 1.13 -14.06 -8.91
CA ALA A 159 -0.21 -14.34 -9.45
C ALA A 159 -0.16 -14.70 -10.94
N ALA A 160 0.64 -13.99 -11.75
CA ALA A 160 0.78 -14.30 -13.17
C ALA A 160 1.40 -15.69 -13.41
N ARG A 161 2.38 -16.10 -12.60
CA ARG A 161 2.96 -17.45 -12.64
C ARG A 161 1.95 -18.52 -12.24
N GLU A 162 1.21 -18.32 -11.16
CA GLU A 162 0.16 -19.25 -10.70
C GLU A 162 -0.93 -19.43 -11.76
N LEU A 163 -1.26 -18.38 -12.51
CA LEU A 163 -2.18 -18.43 -13.64
C LEU A 163 -1.55 -19.03 -14.93
N GLY A 164 -0.31 -19.55 -14.86
CA GLY A 164 0.33 -20.30 -15.94
C GLY A 164 1.01 -19.45 -17.01
N ASN A 165 1.34 -18.20 -16.74
CA ASN A 165 2.05 -17.32 -17.67
C ASN A 165 3.56 -17.35 -17.46
N ASP A 166 4.34 -17.02 -18.49
CA ASP A 166 5.77 -16.84 -18.40
C ASP A 166 6.11 -15.42 -17.97
N VAL A 167 6.83 -15.26 -16.86
CA VAL A 167 7.08 -13.95 -16.25
C VAL A 167 8.55 -13.56 -16.30
N THR A 168 8.81 -12.35 -16.77
CA THR A 168 10.11 -11.69 -16.70
C THR A 168 9.97 -10.37 -15.95
N ILE A 169 10.73 -10.17 -14.87
CA ILE A 169 10.81 -8.92 -14.13
C ILE A 169 12.03 -8.12 -14.61
N ILE A 170 11.83 -6.84 -14.95
CA ILE A 170 12.91 -5.89 -15.25
C ILE A 170 13.01 -4.92 -14.08
N SER A 171 14.19 -4.81 -13.48
CA SER A 171 14.44 -3.95 -12.31
C SER A 171 15.71 -3.12 -12.46
N PRO A 172 15.69 -1.85 -12.04
CA PRO A 172 16.91 -1.05 -11.92
C PRO A 172 17.78 -1.48 -10.72
N ASP A 173 17.20 -2.22 -9.77
CA ASP A 173 17.89 -2.69 -8.57
C ASP A 173 18.48 -4.09 -8.81
N ARG A 174 19.52 -4.45 -8.04
CA ARG A 174 20.23 -5.73 -8.14
C ARG A 174 19.38 -6.92 -7.67
N VAL A 175 18.58 -6.69 -6.65
CA VAL A 175 17.61 -7.64 -6.09
C VAL A 175 16.27 -6.95 -5.90
N PRO A 176 15.15 -7.69 -5.85
CA PRO A 176 13.87 -7.09 -5.53
C PRO A 176 13.85 -6.56 -4.09
N LEU A 177 13.02 -5.56 -3.84
CA LEU A 177 12.82 -4.96 -2.51
C LEU A 177 14.09 -4.39 -1.84
N ALA A 178 15.19 -4.17 -2.59
CA ALA A 178 16.47 -3.73 -2.04
C ALA A 178 16.35 -2.47 -1.17
N LYS A 179 15.50 -1.52 -1.58
CA LYS A 179 15.25 -0.27 -0.84
C LYS A 179 14.39 -0.46 0.42
N ALA A 180 13.55 -1.49 0.45
CA ALA A 180 12.65 -1.74 1.57
C ALA A 180 13.27 -2.64 2.64
N LEU A 181 13.99 -3.69 2.23
CA LEU A 181 14.48 -4.75 3.10
C LEU A 181 16.00 -4.93 3.07
N GLY A 182 16.70 -4.23 2.18
CA GLY A 182 18.13 -4.44 1.93
C GLY A 182 18.41 -5.64 1.02
N ASP A 183 19.67 -5.76 0.62
CA ASP A 183 20.12 -6.77 -0.37
C ASP A 183 19.95 -8.21 0.14
N GLU A 184 20.12 -8.43 1.43
CA GLU A 184 20.12 -9.78 2.01
C GLU A 184 18.72 -10.39 1.99
N MET A 185 17.70 -9.66 2.41
CA MET A 185 16.31 -10.13 2.35
C MET A 185 15.77 -10.07 0.92
N GLY A 186 16.19 -9.07 0.13
CA GLY A 186 15.87 -9.01 -1.29
C GLY A 186 16.37 -10.23 -2.07
N ALA A 187 17.54 -10.77 -1.72
CA ALA A 187 18.07 -11.99 -2.34
C ALA A 187 17.19 -13.23 -2.06
N MET A 188 16.58 -13.32 -0.88
CA MET A 188 15.62 -14.39 -0.54
C MET A 188 14.37 -14.33 -1.44
N PHE A 189 13.79 -13.13 -1.64
CA PHE A 189 12.66 -12.96 -2.55
C PHE A 189 13.04 -13.26 -4.00
N LEU A 190 14.26 -12.90 -4.42
CA LEU A 190 14.76 -13.25 -5.76
C LEU A 190 14.83 -14.76 -5.96
N GLU A 191 15.33 -15.49 -4.96
CA GLU A 191 15.40 -16.95 -4.99
C GLU A 191 14.01 -17.58 -5.06
N LEU A 192 13.07 -17.12 -4.21
CA LEU A 192 11.66 -17.56 -4.25
C LEU A 192 11.07 -17.43 -5.65
N HIS A 193 11.19 -16.28 -6.29
CA HIS A 193 10.65 -16.06 -7.62
C HIS A 193 11.33 -16.90 -8.70
N ARG A 194 12.66 -17.10 -8.60
CA ARG A 194 13.40 -17.96 -9.52
C ARG A 194 13.00 -19.42 -9.42
N GLU A 195 12.77 -19.93 -8.22
CA GLU A 195 12.28 -21.29 -7.99
C GLU A 195 10.92 -21.52 -8.66
N HIS A 196 10.08 -20.48 -8.71
CA HIS A 196 8.80 -20.49 -9.41
C HIS A 196 8.90 -20.14 -10.91
N GLY A 197 10.12 -20.09 -11.45
CA GLY A 197 10.35 -19.91 -12.89
C GLY A 197 10.23 -18.46 -13.38
N VAL A 198 10.31 -17.46 -12.50
CA VAL A 198 10.38 -16.06 -12.92
C VAL A 198 11.80 -15.72 -13.38
N ALA A 199 11.93 -15.17 -14.58
CA ALA A 199 13.17 -14.56 -15.05
C ALA A 199 13.33 -13.17 -14.41
N PHE A 200 14.52 -12.85 -13.90
CA PHE A 200 14.80 -11.55 -13.30
C PHE A 200 15.98 -10.90 -14.01
N LEU A 201 15.76 -9.70 -14.56
CA LEU A 201 16.76 -8.88 -15.26
C LEU A 201 17.14 -7.68 -14.36
N PRO A 202 18.18 -7.84 -13.53
CA PRO A 202 18.63 -6.79 -12.62
C PRO A 202 19.36 -5.67 -13.36
N GLU A 203 19.46 -4.51 -12.70
CA GLU A 203 20.25 -3.37 -13.13
C GLU A 203 19.93 -2.91 -14.56
N ARG A 204 18.66 -3.05 -14.94
CA ARG A 204 18.13 -2.66 -16.26
C ARG A 204 17.08 -1.57 -16.11
N ARG A 205 17.16 -0.59 -16.99
CA ARG A 205 16.15 0.45 -17.15
C ARG A 205 15.41 0.27 -18.44
N VAL A 206 14.09 0.33 -18.38
CA VAL A 206 13.24 0.30 -19.56
C VAL A 206 13.38 1.66 -20.27
N THR A 207 13.55 1.60 -21.59
CA THR A 207 13.73 2.77 -22.46
C THR A 207 12.60 2.92 -23.50
N GLY A 208 11.72 1.94 -23.60
CA GLY A 208 10.58 1.97 -24.50
C GLY A 208 9.81 0.66 -24.50
N ILE A 209 8.60 0.71 -25.06
CA ILE A 209 7.77 -0.46 -25.36
C ILE A 209 7.58 -0.47 -26.89
N GLU A 210 7.87 -1.60 -27.50
CA GLU A 210 7.68 -1.81 -28.93
C GLU A 210 6.22 -2.13 -29.22
N VAL A 211 5.67 -1.43 -30.19
CA VAL A 211 4.24 -1.51 -30.51
C VAL A 211 4.07 -2.17 -31.87
N GLY A 212 3.24 -3.18 -31.94
CA GLY A 212 2.87 -3.87 -33.17
C GLY A 212 1.99 -3.05 -34.10
N GLU A 213 1.72 -3.54 -35.30
CA GLU A 213 0.89 -2.86 -36.29
C GLU A 213 -0.57 -2.69 -35.82
N ASP A 214 -1.03 -3.54 -34.91
CA ASP A 214 -2.37 -3.49 -34.30
C ASP A 214 -2.46 -2.55 -33.08
N GLY A 215 -1.35 -1.88 -32.73
CA GLY A 215 -1.28 -0.98 -31.57
C GLY A 215 -1.02 -1.68 -30.23
N SER A 216 -0.80 -3.00 -30.22
CA SER A 216 -0.48 -3.75 -28.99
C SER A 216 1.01 -3.73 -28.65
N ALA A 217 1.34 -3.85 -27.37
CA ALA A 217 2.71 -4.06 -26.91
C ALA A 217 3.20 -5.46 -27.38
N VAL A 218 4.40 -5.51 -27.99
CA VAL A 218 4.98 -6.77 -28.51
C VAL A 218 6.34 -7.08 -27.87
N ALA A 219 7.02 -6.07 -27.32
CA ALA A 219 8.26 -6.24 -26.58
C ALA A 219 8.54 -5.04 -25.69
N VAL A 220 9.38 -5.23 -24.67
CA VAL A 220 9.93 -4.16 -23.80
C VAL A 220 11.41 -4.00 -24.12
N ARG A 221 11.82 -2.75 -24.37
CA ARG A 221 13.24 -2.42 -24.59
C ARG A 221 13.90 -2.04 -23.28
N ALA A 222 14.97 -2.74 -22.91
CA ALA A 222 15.78 -2.47 -21.74
C ALA A 222 17.26 -2.40 -22.13
N GLY A 223 17.78 -1.19 -22.26
CA GLY A 223 19.09 -0.94 -22.89
C GLY A 223 19.08 -1.34 -24.37
N ASP A 224 20.02 -2.20 -24.75
CA ASP A 224 20.13 -2.73 -26.11
C ASP A 224 19.32 -4.03 -26.35
N GLU A 225 18.65 -4.53 -25.33
CA GLU A 225 17.86 -5.77 -25.41
C GLU A 225 16.38 -5.45 -25.65
N SER A 226 15.75 -6.29 -26.51
CA SER A 226 14.30 -6.31 -26.71
C SER A 226 13.75 -7.61 -26.13
N ILE A 227 12.88 -7.49 -25.11
CA ILE A 227 12.28 -8.60 -24.38
C ILE A 227 10.87 -8.79 -24.90
N PRO A 228 10.57 -9.89 -25.61
CA PRO A 228 9.23 -10.12 -26.15
C PRO A 228 8.16 -10.17 -25.04
N ALA A 229 7.03 -9.49 -25.27
CA ALA A 229 5.94 -9.40 -24.32
C ALA A 229 4.58 -9.48 -25.04
N ASP A 230 3.64 -10.21 -24.46
CA ASP A 230 2.22 -10.23 -24.85
C ASP A 230 1.38 -9.39 -23.88
N LEU A 231 1.93 -9.12 -22.71
CA LEU A 231 1.38 -8.25 -21.66
C LEU A 231 2.54 -7.56 -20.92
N VAL A 232 2.41 -6.27 -20.69
CA VAL A 232 3.36 -5.48 -19.89
C VAL A 232 2.64 -4.96 -18.64
N ILE A 233 3.20 -5.22 -17.46
CA ILE A 233 2.67 -4.70 -16.19
C ILE A 233 3.66 -3.71 -15.60
N VAL A 234 3.19 -2.50 -15.28
CA VAL A 234 4.03 -1.43 -14.72
C VAL A 234 3.79 -1.29 -13.23
N GLY A 235 4.83 -1.55 -12.43
CA GLY A 235 4.81 -1.48 -10.96
C GLY A 235 6.02 -0.71 -10.41
N ILE A 236 6.19 0.56 -10.81
CA ILE A 236 7.36 1.40 -10.50
C ILE A 236 7.14 2.39 -9.35
N GLY A 237 6.13 2.15 -8.52
CA GLY A 237 5.76 2.98 -7.37
C GLY A 237 4.48 3.75 -7.58
N ALA A 238 4.19 4.66 -6.66
CA ALA A 238 2.95 5.43 -6.62
C ALA A 238 3.22 6.94 -6.62
N GLU A 239 2.22 7.69 -7.03
CA GLU A 239 2.14 9.15 -6.96
C GLU A 239 0.98 9.56 -6.07
N LEU A 240 1.23 10.47 -5.13
CA LEU A 240 0.21 10.94 -4.20
C LEU A 240 -0.78 11.89 -4.89
N LYS A 241 -2.06 11.75 -4.59
CA LYS A 241 -3.10 12.62 -5.12
C LYS A 241 -3.25 13.88 -4.27
N THR A 242 -2.24 14.75 -4.28
CA THR A 242 -2.17 15.96 -3.44
C THR A 242 -2.76 17.22 -4.06
N ALA A 243 -3.06 17.24 -5.35
CA ALA A 243 -3.51 18.43 -6.07
C ALA A 243 -4.68 19.16 -5.38
N LEU A 244 -5.70 18.41 -4.93
CA LEU A 244 -6.85 19.00 -4.23
C LEU A 244 -6.44 19.65 -2.88
N ALA A 245 -5.44 19.09 -2.20
CA ALA A 245 -4.90 19.64 -0.97
C ALA A 245 -4.09 20.91 -1.23
N GLU A 246 -3.27 20.92 -2.27
CA GLU A 246 -2.47 22.06 -2.70
C GLU A 246 -3.38 23.24 -3.12
N ASP A 247 -4.42 22.97 -3.90
CA ASP A 247 -5.42 23.95 -4.34
C ASP A 247 -6.20 24.54 -3.14
N ALA A 248 -6.42 23.75 -2.09
CA ALA A 248 -7.03 24.18 -0.84
C ALA A 248 -6.05 24.92 0.10
N GLY A 249 -4.79 25.13 -0.31
CA GLY A 249 -3.77 25.83 0.45
C GLY A 249 -3.18 25.05 1.64
N LEU A 250 -3.29 23.71 1.63
CA LEU A 250 -2.68 22.86 2.64
C LEU A 250 -1.16 22.76 2.44
N ALA A 251 -0.43 22.59 3.53
CA ALA A 251 1.01 22.34 3.46
C ALA A 251 1.25 20.89 2.97
N VAL A 252 2.06 20.77 1.91
CA VAL A 252 2.39 19.49 1.27
C VAL A 252 3.91 19.35 1.18
N ASP A 253 4.42 18.22 1.66
CA ASP A 253 5.78 17.75 1.48
C ASP A 253 5.77 16.22 1.58
N ASN A 254 6.04 15.52 0.46
CA ASN A 254 5.87 14.06 0.39
C ASN A 254 4.53 13.57 0.99
N GLY A 255 3.43 14.25 0.63
CA GLY A 255 2.08 14.08 1.17
C GLY A 255 1.60 15.31 1.94
N VAL A 256 0.36 15.30 2.39
CA VAL A 256 -0.22 16.38 3.19
C VAL A 256 0.35 16.33 4.60
N LEU A 257 0.96 17.44 5.03
CA LEU A 257 1.53 17.53 6.38
C LEU A 257 0.42 17.56 7.43
N VAL A 258 0.43 16.59 8.34
CA VAL A 258 -0.52 16.50 9.46
C VAL A 258 0.22 16.36 10.79
N ASP A 259 -0.43 16.73 11.88
CA ASP A 259 0.01 16.41 13.23
C ASP A 259 -0.27 14.93 13.57
N GLU A 260 0.09 14.51 14.78
CA GLU A 260 -0.15 13.15 15.28
C GLU A 260 -1.63 12.77 15.40
N ARG A 261 -2.51 13.76 15.28
CA ARG A 261 -3.98 13.63 15.37
C ARG A 261 -4.66 13.81 14.01
N MET A 262 -3.90 13.79 12.92
CA MET A 262 -4.32 13.95 11.53
C MET A 262 -4.83 15.35 11.15
N ASN A 263 -4.65 16.39 11.97
CA ASN A 263 -4.98 17.75 11.58
C ASN A 263 -3.97 18.31 10.59
N THR A 264 -4.47 18.98 9.55
CA THR A 264 -3.65 19.71 8.58
C THR A 264 -3.34 21.14 9.07
N SER A 265 -2.61 21.90 8.24
CA SER A 265 -2.35 23.33 8.48
C SER A 265 -3.61 24.20 8.45
N VAL A 266 -4.73 23.71 7.91
CA VAL A 266 -6.00 24.44 7.82
C VAL A 266 -7.01 23.86 8.81
N PRO A 267 -7.50 24.66 9.77
CA PRO A 267 -8.49 24.19 10.74
C PRO A 267 -9.74 23.60 10.08
N GLY A 268 -10.19 22.44 10.59
CA GLY A 268 -11.38 21.76 10.07
C GLY A 268 -11.12 20.80 8.91
N ILE A 269 -9.88 20.75 8.40
CA ILE A 269 -9.47 19.79 7.37
C ILE A 269 -8.45 18.80 7.97
N LEU A 270 -8.70 17.52 7.81
CA LEU A 270 -7.82 16.42 8.20
C LEU A 270 -7.34 15.69 6.94
N ALA A 271 -6.22 14.96 7.03
CA ALA A 271 -5.77 14.03 5.97
C ALA A 271 -5.35 12.69 6.56
N ILE A 272 -5.71 11.58 5.87
CA ILE A 272 -5.52 10.20 6.34
C ILE A 272 -5.07 9.26 5.21
N GLY A 273 -4.61 8.07 5.59
CA GLY A 273 -4.14 7.05 4.65
C GLY A 273 -2.84 7.44 3.94
N ASP A 274 -2.64 6.94 2.74
CA ASP A 274 -1.39 7.07 1.98
C ASP A 274 -0.95 8.52 1.76
N ILE A 275 -1.90 9.47 1.71
CA ILE A 275 -1.64 10.89 1.45
C ILE A 275 -1.10 11.63 2.68
N ALA A 276 -1.31 11.10 3.90
CA ALA A 276 -0.94 11.76 5.14
C ALA A 276 0.55 11.59 5.46
N ASN A 277 1.29 12.70 5.55
CA ASN A 277 2.64 12.73 6.09
C ASN A 277 2.57 13.22 7.54
N ALA A 278 2.47 12.27 8.46
CA ALA A 278 2.11 12.52 9.85
C ALA A 278 3.34 12.70 10.75
N LEU A 279 3.26 13.64 11.69
CA LEU A 279 4.20 13.69 12.80
C LEU A 279 3.99 12.45 13.69
N HIS A 280 5.06 11.68 13.89
CA HIS A 280 5.01 10.48 14.70
C HIS A 280 5.65 10.73 16.06
N PRO A 281 4.89 10.69 17.18
CA PRO A 281 5.37 11.14 18.49
C PRO A 281 6.52 10.27 19.04
N VAL A 282 6.56 8.97 18.70
CA VAL A 282 7.64 8.07 19.15
C VAL A 282 8.95 8.32 18.40
N LEU A 283 8.87 8.67 17.10
CA LEU A 283 10.05 8.98 16.29
C LEU A 283 10.53 10.42 16.51
N GLY A 284 9.63 11.33 16.86
CA GLY A 284 9.90 12.78 16.87
C GLY A 284 10.10 13.36 15.47
N ASP A 285 9.72 12.64 14.44
CA ASP A 285 9.85 12.99 13.02
C ASP A 285 8.60 12.57 12.25
N ARG A 286 8.53 12.90 10.96
CA ARG A 286 7.40 12.57 10.10
C ARG A 286 7.54 11.17 9.52
N ILE A 287 6.39 10.51 9.39
CA ILE A 287 6.29 9.23 8.72
C ILE A 287 5.12 9.24 7.73
N ARG A 288 5.35 8.69 6.56
CA ARG A 288 4.33 8.39 5.57
C ARG A 288 4.49 6.95 5.10
N THR A 289 3.43 6.20 5.20
CA THR A 289 3.39 4.80 4.76
C THR A 289 2.14 4.55 3.92
N GLU A 290 2.24 3.66 2.93
CA GLU A 290 1.15 3.25 2.03
C GLU A 290 0.63 1.87 2.46
N HIS A 291 0.41 1.67 3.77
CA HIS A 291 0.07 0.39 4.35
C HIS A 291 -1.41 0.29 4.70
N TRP A 292 -1.97 -0.91 4.56
CA TRP A 292 -3.33 -1.25 4.96
C TRP A 292 -3.62 -0.88 6.43
N ALA A 293 -2.70 -1.23 7.34
CA ALA A 293 -2.84 -0.91 8.77
C ALA A 293 -2.81 0.61 9.05
N THR A 294 -2.01 1.39 8.29
CA THR A 294 -1.99 2.85 8.42
C THR A 294 -3.29 3.48 7.96
N ALA A 295 -3.92 2.94 6.91
CA ALA A 295 -5.23 3.41 6.47
C ALA A 295 -6.27 3.27 7.59
N ILE A 296 -6.30 2.12 8.27
CA ILE A 296 -7.18 1.87 9.42
C ILE A 296 -6.84 2.79 10.61
N ALA A 297 -5.58 2.82 11.01
CA ALA A 297 -5.15 3.60 12.17
C ALA A 297 -5.48 5.10 12.01
N THR A 298 -5.13 5.67 10.86
CA THR A 298 -5.36 7.10 10.59
C THR A 298 -6.86 7.43 10.43
N GLY A 299 -7.66 6.52 9.89
CA GLY A 299 -9.13 6.64 9.84
C GLY A 299 -9.74 6.75 11.25
N LYS A 300 -9.34 5.84 12.15
CA LYS A 300 -9.77 5.84 13.56
C LYS A 300 -9.34 7.09 14.32
N ILE A 301 -8.09 7.53 14.09
CA ILE A 301 -7.56 8.75 14.71
C ILE A 301 -8.34 9.99 14.25
N ALA A 302 -8.62 10.12 12.94
CA ALA A 302 -9.38 11.25 12.43
C ALA A 302 -10.80 11.31 13.01
N ALA A 303 -11.48 10.18 13.11
CA ALA A 303 -12.79 10.09 13.78
C ALA A 303 -12.70 10.48 15.25
N SER A 304 -11.69 9.98 15.98
CA SER A 304 -11.42 10.38 17.37
C SER A 304 -11.22 11.90 17.48
N THR A 305 -10.38 12.46 16.60
CA THR A 305 -10.10 13.91 16.59
C THR A 305 -11.36 14.75 16.36
N ILE A 306 -12.20 14.35 15.41
CA ILE A 306 -13.49 15.03 15.12
C ILE A 306 -14.43 14.98 16.33
N MET A 307 -14.43 13.86 17.05
CA MET A 307 -15.24 13.65 18.26
C MET A 307 -14.62 14.24 19.53
N GLY A 308 -13.47 14.95 19.43
CA GLY A 308 -12.79 15.60 20.56
C GLY A 308 -11.97 14.63 21.43
N GLY A 309 -11.70 13.42 20.95
CA GLY A 309 -10.82 12.45 21.59
C GLY A 309 -9.33 12.82 21.44
N ASP A 310 -8.45 12.00 22.00
CA ASP A 310 -7.00 12.24 22.13
C ASP A 310 -6.12 11.18 21.44
N ALA A 311 -6.69 10.32 20.61
CA ALA A 311 -5.94 9.30 19.86
C ALA A 311 -4.86 9.92 18.96
N THR A 312 -3.69 9.32 18.93
CA THR A 312 -2.52 9.77 18.17
C THR A 312 -1.92 8.62 17.35
N LEU A 313 -1.17 8.96 16.30
CA LEU A 313 -0.43 7.99 15.50
C LEU A 313 0.89 7.62 16.20
N ASP A 314 0.84 6.67 17.13
CA ASP A 314 1.98 6.19 17.90
C ASP A 314 2.33 4.70 17.65
N GLY A 315 1.54 4.04 16.82
CA GLY A 315 1.71 2.64 16.49
C GLY A 315 2.92 2.35 15.61
N VAL A 316 3.53 1.18 15.78
CA VAL A 316 4.57 0.70 14.87
C VAL A 316 3.96 0.43 13.50
N PRO A 317 4.49 0.98 12.39
CA PRO A 317 4.03 0.67 11.05
C PRO A 317 4.06 -0.83 10.77
N TYR A 318 3.00 -1.33 10.16
CA TYR A 318 2.83 -2.74 9.87
C TYR A 318 2.32 -2.95 8.45
N PHE A 319 2.86 -3.96 7.76
CA PHE A 319 2.31 -4.47 6.52
C PHE A 319 2.58 -5.97 6.36
N PHE A 320 1.95 -6.57 5.38
CA PHE A 320 2.10 -7.99 5.05
C PHE A 320 2.13 -8.19 3.53
N THR A 321 2.67 -9.34 3.11
CA THR A 321 2.58 -9.82 1.72
C THR A 321 2.45 -11.33 1.72
N ASP A 322 1.73 -11.83 0.72
CA ASP A 322 1.61 -13.25 0.43
C ASP A 322 2.04 -13.48 -1.03
N GLN A 323 2.99 -14.39 -1.22
CA GLN A 323 3.54 -14.71 -2.54
C GLN A 323 3.82 -16.21 -2.60
N TYR A 324 3.09 -16.94 -3.43
CA TYR A 324 3.15 -18.41 -3.50
C TYR A 324 2.82 -19.04 -2.13
N ASP A 325 3.79 -19.80 -1.57
CA ASP A 325 3.74 -20.44 -0.24
C ASP A 325 4.41 -19.61 0.87
N LEU A 326 4.82 -18.38 0.56
CA LEU A 326 5.45 -17.48 1.53
C LEU A 326 4.45 -16.43 2.00
N GLY A 327 4.12 -16.47 3.29
CA GLY A 327 3.48 -15.36 3.98
C GLY A 327 4.48 -14.60 4.85
N MET A 328 4.38 -13.28 4.85
CA MET A 328 5.29 -12.41 5.58
C MET A 328 4.55 -11.25 6.23
N GLU A 329 4.92 -10.96 7.47
CA GLU A 329 4.53 -9.74 8.18
C GLU A 329 5.77 -8.93 8.51
N PHE A 330 5.67 -7.63 8.38
CA PHE A 330 6.73 -6.69 8.73
C PHE A 330 6.21 -5.61 9.68
N SER A 331 6.97 -5.31 10.71
CA SER A 331 6.74 -4.17 11.59
C SER A 331 8.05 -3.38 11.77
N GLY A 332 7.98 -2.05 11.64
CA GLY A 332 9.19 -1.26 11.87
C GLY A 332 9.13 0.17 11.35
N TYR A 333 10.17 0.89 11.72
CA TYR A 333 10.37 2.27 11.32
C TYR A 333 11.47 2.34 10.27
N ALA A 334 11.10 2.37 8.98
CA ALA A 334 12.05 2.39 7.85
C ALA A 334 13.19 3.41 8.00
N PRO A 335 12.97 4.66 8.46
CA PRO A 335 14.07 5.63 8.66
C PRO A 335 15.14 5.19 9.69
N LEU A 336 14.83 4.23 10.57
CA LEU A 336 15.79 3.73 11.56
C LEU A 336 16.56 2.49 11.08
N MET A 337 16.28 1.99 9.88
CA MET A 337 16.90 0.77 9.36
C MET A 337 18.23 1.02 8.64
N ASP A 338 18.53 2.26 8.25
CA ASP A 338 19.71 2.58 7.41
C ASP A 338 21.04 2.14 8.06
N ASP A 339 21.16 2.26 9.38
CA ASP A 339 22.35 1.86 10.15
C ASP A 339 22.16 0.51 10.89
N ALA A 340 21.09 -0.23 10.59
CA ALA A 340 20.79 -1.49 11.27
C ALA A 340 21.46 -2.68 10.59
N HIS A 341 21.83 -3.68 11.39
CA HIS A 341 22.24 -5.00 10.91
C HIS A 341 21.16 -6.03 11.19
N LEU A 342 21.23 -7.16 10.47
CA LEU A 342 20.25 -8.23 10.59
C LEU A 342 20.67 -9.25 11.66
N VAL A 343 19.70 -9.62 12.50
CA VAL A 343 19.76 -10.78 13.40
C VAL A 343 18.64 -11.74 12.97
N ILE A 344 19.02 -12.96 12.60
CA ILE A 344 18.08 -13.99 12.13
C ILE A 344 17.80 -14.98 13.28
N ARG A 345 16.52 -15.30 13.44
CA ARG A 345 16.00 -16.27 14.40
C ARG A 345 15.16 -17.32 13.69
N GLY A 346 15.58 -18.57 13.69
CA GLY A 346 14.88 -19.67 13.04
C GLY A 346 15.57 -20.18 11.78
N ASP A 347 14.84 -20.93 10.94
CA ASP A 347 15.37 -21.55 9.73
C ASP A 347 15.16 -20.65 8.50
N ARG A 348 16.19 -19.86 8.19
CA ARG A 348 16.18 -19.02 6.99
C ARG A 348 16.15 -19.82 5.69
N ALA A 349 16.82 -20.97 5.65
CA ALA A 349 16.88 -21.80 4.44
C ALA A 349 15.52 -22.45 4.14
N GLY A 350 14.80 -22.85 5.18
CA GLY A 350 13.43 -23.36 5.09
C GLY A 350 12.36 -22.28 4.98
N ARG A 351 12.74 -20.98 5.00
CA ARG A 351 11.81 -19.83 5.03
C ARG A 351 10.81 -19.90 6.19
N GLU A 352 11.29 -20.30 7.38
CA GLU A 352 10.55 -20.30 8.63
C GLU A 352 11.38 -19.59 9.69
N PHE A 353 11.34 -18.24 9.69
CA PHE A 353 12.25 -17.44 10.52
C PHE A 353 11.69 -16.05 10.83
N ILE A 354 12.35 -15.36 11.78
CA ILE A 354 12.17 -13.94 12.04
C ILE A 354 13.49 -13.23 11.76
N ALA A 355 13.48 -12.18 10.94
CA ALA A 355 14.57 -11.26 10.76
C ALA A 355 14.34 -10.01 11.59
N PHE A 356 15.32 -9.62 12.42
CA PHE A 356 15.28 -8.38 13.18
C PHE A 356 16.34 -7.42 12.63
N TRP A 357 15.95 -6.17 12.42
CA TRP A 357 16.90 -5.07 12.19
C TRP A 357 17.26 -4.46 13.54
N VAL A 358 18.56 -4.50 13.87
CA VAL A 358 19.09 -4.03 15.15
C VAL A 358 20.01 -2.84 14.90
N ALA A 359 19.68 -1.70 15.50
CA ALA A 359 20.49 -0.48 15.48
C ALA A 359 20.77 -0.02 16.91
N ALA A 360 22.04 0.28 17.20
CA ALA A 360 22.49 0.70 18.54
C ALA A 360 22.00 -0.23 19.69
N GLY A 361 22.05 -1.55 19.46
CA GLY A 361 21.63 -2.56 20.43
C GLY A 361 20.12 -2.66 20.68
N ARG A 362 19.29 -2.13 19.78
CA ARG A 362 17.81 -2.12 19.90
C ARG A 362 17.15 -2.60 18.62
N VAL A 363 16.04 -3.31 18.74
CA VAL A 363 15.21 -3.69 17.59
C VAL A 363 14.50 -2.46 17.06
N VAL A 364 14.68 -2.15 15.77
CA VAL A 364 14.04 -1.03 15.08
C VAL A 364 13.02 -1.50 14.04
N ALA A 365 13.15 -2.75 13.56
CA ALA A 365 12.19 -3.43 12.70
C ALA A 365 12.29 -4.94 12.87
N GLY A 366 11.23 -5.65 12.49
CA GLY A 366 11.19 -7.10 12.43
C GLY A 366 10.29 -7.60 11.33
N MET A 367 10.67 -8.73 10.74
CA MET A 367 9.96 -9.40 9.65
C MET A 367 9.86 -10.88 9.97
N ASN A 368 8.65 -11.40 10.16
CA ASN A 368 8.44 -12.84 10.28
C ASN A 368 8.01 -13.41 8.93
N VAL A 369 8.63 -14.54 8.57
CA VAL A 369 8.36 -15.30 7.35
C VAL A 369 7.87 -16.67 7.75
N ASN A 370 6.63 -17.03 7.37
CA ASN A 370 5.96 -18.29 7.71
C ASN A 370 5.99 -18.66 9.22
N VAL A 371 6.14 -17.66 10.08
CA VAL A 371 6.05 -17.77 11.55
C VAL A 371 4.94 -16.84 12.02
N TRP A 372 3.88 -17.41 12.59
CA TRP A 372 2.66 -16.68 12.93
C TRP A 372 2.53 -16.41 14.42
N ASP A 373 1.64 -15.48 14.79
CA ASP A 373 1.32 -15.09 16.17
C ASP A 373 2.50 -14.48 16.95
N VAL A 374 3.49 -13.93 16.25
CA VAL A 374 4.70 -13.32 16.85
C VAL A 374 4.74 -11.80 16.69
N ASN A 375 3.92 -11.23 15.81
CA ASN A 375 4.00 -9.81 15.45
C ASN A 375 3.80 -8.87 16.64
N GLU A 376 2.92 -9.21 17.59
CA GLU A 376 2.73 -8.42 18.81
C GLU A 376 4.03 -8.31 19.63
N GLN A 377 4.78 -9.43 19.75
CA GLN A 377 6.06 -9.45 20.45
C GLN A 377 7.14 -8.67 19.69
N VAL A 378 7.16 -8.78 18.38
CA VAL A 378 8.05 -7.99 17.51
C VAL A 378 7.78 -6.49 17.72
N GLN A 379 6.52 -6.07 17.65
CA GLN A 379 6.13 -4.67 17.87
C GLN A 379 6.44 -4.20 19.29
N ARG A 380 6.32 -5.07 20.31
CA ARG A 380 6.70 -4.76 21.69
C ARG A 380 8.18 -4.40 21.77
N LEU A 381 9.07 -5.24 21.23
CA LEU A 381 10.51 -4.99 21.23
C LEU A 381 10.87 -3.65 20.57
N ILE A 382 10.17 -3.31 19.46
CA ILE A 382 10.37 -2.04 18.75
C ILE A 382 9.90 -0.86 19.59
N ARG A 383 8.72 -0.94 20.22
CA ARG A 383 8.13 0.15 21.03
C ARG A 383 8.91 0.41 22.32
N GLU A 384 9.27 -0.63 23.03
CA GLU A 384 9.95 -0.53 24.33
C GLU A 384 11.39 -0.04 24.19
N ARG A 385 12.01 -0.21 23.00
CA ARG A 385 13.37 0.26 22.70
C ARG A 385 14.40 -0.15 23.74
N VAL A 386 14.21 -1.32 24.35
CA VAL A 386 15.15 -1.87 25.33
C VAL A 386 16.44 -2.31 24.65
N GLU A 387 17.55 -2.25 25.38
CA GLU A 387 18.81 -2.84 24.94
C GLU A 387 18.69 -4.37 24.98
N ILE A 388 19.02 -5.03 23.88
CA ILE A 388 18.84 -6.46 23.71
C ILE A 388 20.15 -7.23 23.73
N ASP A 389 20.08 -8.48 24.18
CA ASP A 389 21.12 -9.48 23.95
C ASP A 389 20.82 -10.19 22.61
N GLU A 390 21.63 -9.90 21.58
CA GLU A 390 21.45 -10.44 20.23
C GLU A 390 21.58 -11.97 20.18
N ALA A 391 22.39 -12.58 21.04
CA ALA A 391 22.51 -14.04 21.11
C ALA A 391 21.19 -14.66 21.60
N ARG A 392 20.54 -14.03 22.58
CA ARG A 392 19.21 -14.46 23.04
C ARG A 392 18.14 -14.19 22.00
N LEU A 393 18.21 -13.04 21.31
CA LEU A 393 17.27 -12.70 20.23
C LEU A 393 17.32 -13.73 19.11
N ALA A 394 18.52 -14.19 18.74
CA ALA A 394 18.73 -15.18 17.68
C ALA A 394 18.34 -16.62 18.07
N ASP A 395 18.28 -16.93 19.38
CA ASP A 395 18.03 -18.29 19.88
C ASP A 395 16.52 -18.64 19.90
N PRO A 396 16.02 -19.54 19.03
CA PRO A 396 14.61 -19.92 19.00
C PRO A 396 14.12 -20.60 20.29
N SER A 397 15.01 -21.11 21.12
CA SER A 397 14.63 -21.75 22.40
C SER A 397 14.28 -20.74 23.49
N VAL A 398 14.65 -19.47 23.35
CA VAL A 398 14.30 -18.38 24.27
C VAL A 398 12.97 -17.75 23.80
N PRO A 399 11.90 -17.74 24.60
CA PRO A 399 10.66 -17.07 24.21
C PRO A 399 10.86 -15.57 23.92
N LEU A 400 10.25 -15.05 22.84
CA LEU A 400 10.33 -13.61 22.51
C LEU A 400 9.82 -12.73 23.66
N ALA A 401 8.88 -13.21 24.47
CA ALA A 401 8.35 -12.50 25.62
C ALA A 401 9.38 -12.32 26.75
N GLU A 402 10.49 -13.06 26.72
CA GLU A 402 11.57 -13.00 27.72
C GLU A 402 12.80 -12.18 27.24
N ILE A 403 12.72 -11.66 26.02
CA ILE A 403 13.71 -10.75 25.43
C ILE A 403 13.27 -9.30 25.66
#